data_1cf367431807bfdb28e5d15c4281b6e1
#
_entry.id   1cf367431807bfdb28e5d15c4281b6e1
#
_cell.length_a   1.000
_cell.length_b   1.000
_cell.length_c   1.000
_cell.angle_alpha   90.00
_cell.angle_beta   90.00
_cell.angle_gamma   90.00
#
_symmetry.space_group_name_H-M   'P 1'
#
loop_
_entity.id
_entity.type
_entity.pdbx_description
1 polymer ?
#
loop_
_entity_poly.entity_id
_entity_poly.type
_entity_poly.pdbx_seq_one_letter_code
_entity_poly.pdbx_strand_id
1 'polypeptide(L)'
;ITAGSGWDTNTSVNVDNVAYDFDNDGFIDVLGGGGKIMFNLGNGTFSPVTYSGISVGPIGDLNNDGFLDIMNGSTVRYAVPNTNKWLKVALNGIQSNSNGIGARVEIYGAWGKQIRDIRSGEGFRYMSSLNAHFGIGQATQITQVIIRWPSGIVDTITNPSPNQTLNVTEGATLGVSENNSNQFALYPNPANDFINIQLKDMQEIADAKVYDINGRMVLTPKISDTKLNVQSLTAGTYLLILQDATGNKFSQKFIKQ
;
A
#
# COMPACT_ATOMS: atom_id res chain seq x y z
N ILE A 1 15.39 -7.20 -29.85
CA ILE A 1 16.36 -6.39 -29.10
C ILE A 1 16.98 -5.44 -30.09
N THR A 2 16.89 -4.12 -29.82
CA THR A 2 17.36 -3.08 -30.71
C THR A 2 18.89 -2.95 -30.60
N ALA A 3 19.60 -2.79 -31.72
CA ALA A 3 21.02 -2.46 -31.70
C ALA A 3 21.25 -1.19 -30.84
N GLY A 4 22.25 -1.25 -29.97
CA GLY A 4 22.55 -0.13 -29.04
C GLY A 4 21.74 -0.15 -27.73
N SER A 5 20.87 -1.16 -27.49
CA SER A 5 20.12 -1.30 -26.23
C SER A 5 21.00 -1.69 -25.04
N GLY A 6 22.27 -2.08 -25.26
CA GLY A 6 23.13 -2.62 -24.19
C GLY A 6 22.78 -4.03 -23.73
N TRP A 7 21.75 -4.65 -24.32
CA TRP A 7 21.35 -6.01 -23.96
C TRP A 7 22.40 -7.03 -24.45
N ASP A 8 22.94 -7.80 -23.51
CA ASP A 8 23.88 -8.87 -23.85
C ASP A 8 23.13 -10.17 -24.14
N THR A 9 23.15 -10.59 -25.44
CA THR A 9 22.47 -11.78 -25.91
C THR A 9 23.09 -13.09 -25.40
N ASN A 10 24.30 -13.05 -24.85
CA ASN A 10 24.94 -14.25 -24.28
C ASN A 10 24.28 -14.69 -22.95
N THR A 11 23.43 -13.85 -22.34
CA THR A 11 22.65 -14.22 -21.17
C THR A 11 21.37 -14.97 -21.50
N SER A 12 20.93 -14.95 -22.74
CA SER A 12 19.62 -15.45 -23.17
C SER A 12 19.57 -16.94 -23.48
N VAL A 13 20.66 -17.68 -23.25
CA VAL A 13 20.71 -19.11 -23.55
C VAL A 13 19.96 -19.97 -22.54
N ASN A 14 19.63 -19.42 -21.38
CA ASN A 14 18.86 -20.11 -20.36
C ASN A 14 17.43 -19.58 -20.33
N VAL A 15 16.48 -20.48 -20.22
CA VAL A 15 15.05 -20.19 -20.09
C VAL A 15 14.68 -19.55 -18.74
N ASP A 16 15.62 -19.52 -17.79
CA ASP A 16 15.41 -18.98 -16.45
C ASP A 16 15.94 -17.55 -16.40
N ASN A 17 15.03 -16.61 -16.24
CA ASN A 17 15.34 -15.22 -15.97
C ASN A 17 14.38 -14.74 -14.88
N VAL A 18 14.85 -13.84 -14.02
CA VAL A 18 14.01 -13.15 -13.06
C VAL A 18 14.17 -11.64 -13.23
N ALA A 19 13.05 -10.93 -13.05
CA ALA A 19 12.96 -9.51 -13.30
C ALA A 19 12.57 -8.77 -12.01
N TYR A 20 13.53 -8.04 -11.46
CA TYR A 20 13.40 -7.28 -10.22
C TYR A 20 14.23 -5.99 -10.32
N ASP A 21 13.96 -5.04 -9.45
CA ASP A 21 14.77 -3.85 -9.27
C ASP A 21 15.88 -4.16 -8.24
N PHE A 22 17.07 -4.53 -8.72
CA PHE A 22 18.16 -5.04 -7.87
C PHE A 22 18.97 -3.92 -7.22
N ASP A 23 18.92 -2.70 -7.73
CA ASP A 23 19.67 -1.56 -7.18
C ASP A 23 18.77 -0.46 -6.59
N ASN A 24 17.46 -0.72 -6.55
CA ASN A 24 16.43 0.20 -6.01
C ASN A 24 16.33 1.55 -6.75
N ASP A 25 16.72 1.61 -8.03
CA ASP A 25 16.62 2.84 -8.82
C ASP A 25 15.21 3.14 -9.35
N GLY A 26 14.30 2.16 -9.24
CA GLY A 26 12.89 2.24 -9.68
C GLY A 26 12.64 1.58 -11.03
N PHE A 27 13.66 1.13 -11.73
CA PHE A 27 13.54 0.42 -13.00
C PHE A 27 13.76 -1.08 -12.81
N ILE A 28 13.06 -1.89 -13.59
CA ILE A 28 13.17 -3.35 -13.50
C ILE A 28 14.38 -3.84 -14.27
N ASP A 29 15.26 -4.52 -13.57
CA ASP A 29 16.44 -5.21 -14.09
C ASP A 29 16.13 -6.67 -14.41
N VAL A 30 17.05 -7.35 -15.07
CA VAL A 30 16.91 -8.78 -15.38
C VAL A 30 18.18 -9.53 -14.97
N LEU A 31 18.02 -10.49 -14.05
CA LEU A 31 19.05 -11.49 -13.77
C LEU A 31 18.85 -12.67 -14.70
N GLY A 32 19.85 -12.95 -15.51
CA GLY A 32 19.87 -14.03 -16.49
C GLY A 32 20.97 -15.06 -16.22
N GLY A 33 21.12 -15.97 -17.17
CA GLY A 33 22.16 -17.00 -17.13
C GLY A 33 23.58 -16.44 -17.06
N GLY A 34 24.50 -17.23 -16.47
CA GLY A 34 25.90 -16.84 -16.33
C GLY A 34 26.19 -15.80 -15.23
N GLY A 35 25.24 -15.59 -14.32
CA GLY A 35 25.41 -14.65 -13.21
C GLY A 35 25.44 -13.19 -13.64
N LYS A 36 24.75 -12.85 -14.72
CA LYS A 36 24.71 -11.50 -15.26
C LYS A 36 23.41 -10.80 -14.92
N ILE A 37 23.53 -9.61 -14.33
CA ILE A 37 22.40 -8.69 -14.16
C ILE A 37 22.46 -7.64 -15.27
N MET A 38 21.36 -7.49 -15.97
CA MET A 38 21.13 -6.45 -16.96
C MET A 38 20.43 -5.29 -16.25
N PHE A 39 21.20 -4.32 -15.76
CA PHE A 39 20.64 -3.14 -15.11
C PHE A 39 19.94 -2.25 -16.14
N ASN A 40 18.70 -1.91 -15.88
CA ASN A 40 17.87 -1.04 -16.71
C ASN A 40 18.19 0.42 -16.38
N LEU A 41 18.66 1.18 -17.35
CA LEU A 41 19.05 2.60 -17.15
C LEU A 41 17.86 3.57 -17.26
N GLY A 42 16.61 3.09 -17.38
CA GLY A 42 15.40 3.91 -17.46
C GLY A 42 15.21 4.68 -18.78
N ASN A 43 16.17 4.58 -19.70
CA ASN A 43 16.16 5.29 -21.00
C ASN A 43 15.97 4.31 -22.20
N GLY A 44 15.55 3.07 -21.90
CA GLY A 44 15.40 2.00 -22.92
C GLY A 44 16.68 1.26 -23.21
N THR A 45 17.75 1.49 -22.43
CA THR A 45 19.02 0.75 -22.56
C THR A 45 19.35 0.00 -21.26
N PHE A 46 20.25 -0.97 -21.35
CA PHE A 46 20.71 -1.80 -20.24
C PHE A 46 22.24 -1.74 -20.11
N SER A 47 22.71 -1.91 -18.87
CA SER A 47 24.12 -2.07 -18.53
C SER A 47 24.38 -3.45 -17.94
N PRO A 48 25.06 -4.37 -18.67
CA PRO A 48 25.32 -5.70 -18.16
C PRO A 48 26.47 -5.71 -17.15
N VAL A 49 26.23 -6.32 -15.97
CA VAL A 49 27.27 -6.55 -14.95
C VAL A 49 27.29 -8.04 -14.63
N THR A 50 28.49 -8.65 -14.70
CA THR A 50 28.68 -10.05 -14.35
C THR A 50 29.17 -10.18 -12.92
N TYR A 51 28.45 -10.99 -12.13
CA TYR A 51 28.80 -11.31 -10.76
C TYR A 51 29.24 -12.78 -10.66
N SER A 52 30.42 -13.01 -10.08
CA SER A 52 30.91 -14.37 -9.88
C SER A 52 30.08 -15.08 -8.81
N GLY A 53 29.68 -16.30 -9.11
CA GLY A 53 29.00 -17.17 -8.15
C GLY A 53 27.55 -16.82 -7.86
N ILE A 54 26.88 -16.06 -8.74
CA ILE A 54 25.42 -15.94 -8.73
C ILE A 54 24.78 -16.71 -9.89
N SER A 55 23.56 -17.13 -9.71
CA SER A 55 22.71 -17.73 -10.74
C SER A 55 21.26 -17.35 -10.45
N VAL A 56 20.39 -17.57 -11.42
CA VAL A 56 18.95 -17.37 -11.24
C VAL A 56 18.44 -18.26 -10.11
N GLY A 57 17.69 -17.69 -9.20
CA GLY A 57 17.11 -18.35 -8.03
C GLY A 57 16.02 -17.49 -7.39
N PRO A 58 15.43 -17.92 -6.27
CA PRO A 58 14.49 -17.12 -5.50
C PRO A 58 15.08 -15.79 -5.06
N ILE A 59 14.27 -14.74 -5.13
CA ILE A 59 14.64 -13.37 -4.81
C ILE A 59 13.84 -12.89 -3.60
N GLY A 60 14.49 -12.17 -2.70
CA GLY A 60 13.85 -11.54 -1.54
C GLY A 60 14.86 -10.78 -0.71
N ASP A 61 14.38 -9.85 0.08
CA ASP A 61 15.18 -9.15 1.09
C ASP A 61 15.20 -10.04 2.35
N LEU A 62 16.26 -10.82 2.53
CA LEU A 62 16.38 -11.87 3.55
C LEU A 62 16.99 -11.38 4.87
N ASN A 63 17.72 -10.27 4.82
CA ASN A 63 18.34 -9.65 6.01
C ASN A 63 17.58 -8.39 6.47
N ASN A 64 16.51 -8.00 5.76
CA ASN A 64 15.68 -6.81 5.99
C ASN A 64 16.45 -5.48 5.90
N ASP A 65 17.44 -5.41 5.02
CA ASP A 65 18.17 -4.17 4.72
C ASP A 65 17.51 -3.34 3.62
N GLY A 66 16.47 -3.91 2.98
CA GLY A 66 15.71 -3.28 1.91
C GLY A 66 16.31 -3.47 0.52
N PHE A 67 17.29 -4.33 0.37
CA PHE A 67 17.86 -4.71 -0.91
C PHE A 67 17.58 -6.19 -1.20
N LEU A 68 17.44 -6.51 -2.48
CA LEU A 68 17.01 -7.85 -2.89
C LEU A 68 18.19 -8.80 -2.96
N ASP A 69 18.14 -9.84 -2.13
CA ASP A 69 19.10 -10.92 -2.08
C ASP A 69 18.72 -12.05 -3.05
N ILE A 70 19.69 -12.87 -3.41
CA ILE A 70 19.52 -13.99 -4.30
C ILE A 70 19.83 -15.29 -3.55
N MET A 71 18.88 -16.21 -3.54
CA MET A 71 19.11 -17.55 -3.03
C MET A 71 19.68 -18.43 -4.16
N ASN A 72 20.95 -18.78 -4.06
CA ASN A 72 21.67 -19.57 -5.06
C ASN A 72 21.90 -21.00 -4.53
N GLY A 73 20.96 -21.89 -4.81
CA GLY A 73 20.97 -23.24 -4.22
C GLY A 73 20.89 -23.18 -2.70
N SER A 74 21.91 -23.64 -2.01
CA SER A 74 22.02 -23.61 -0.54
C SER A 74 22.72 -22.35 0.01
N THR A 75 23.09 -21.41 -0.86
CA THR A 75 23.83 -20.20 -0.49
C THR A 75 23.01 -18.96 -0.72
N VAL A 76 22.95 -18.08 0.26
CA VAL A 76 22.38 -16.74 0.09
C VAL A 76 23.49 -15.78 -0.38
N ARG A 77 23.19 -14.99 -1.39
CA ARG A 77 24.01 -13.90 -1.87
C ARG A 77 23.33 -12.59 -1.51
N TYR A 78 23.85 -11.96 -0.48
CA TYR A 78 23.36 -10.68 0.00
C TYR A 78 23.71 -9.56 -0.97
N ALA A 79 22.76 -8.69 -1.24
CA ALA A 79 23.01 -7.45 -1.96
C ALA A 79 23.94 -6.54 -1.16
N VAL A 80 24.64 -5.66 -1.85
CA VAL A 80 25.39 -4.58 -1.21
C VAL A 80 24.53 -3.32 -1.29
N PRO A 81 24.05 -2.81 -0.14
CA PRO A 81 23.19 -1.62 -0.13
C PRO A 81 23.88 -0.41 -0.74
N ASN A 82 23.10 0.37 -1.49
CA ASN A 82 23.48 1.68 -1.99
C ASN A 82 22.67 2.78 -1.28
N THR A 83 22.65 4.01 -1.81
CA THR A 83 21.91 5.14 -1.23
C THR A 83 20.48 5.26 -1.71
N ASN A 84 20.03 4.39 -2.62
CA ASN A 84 18.66 4.39 -3.12
C ASN A 84 17.68 3.94 -2.03
N LYS A 85 16.49 4.48 -2.10
CA LYS A 85 15.43 4.22 -1.14
C LYS A 85 14.45 3.21 -1.69
N TRP A 86 13.68 2.63 -0.79
CA TRP A 86 12.79 1.54 -1.10
C TRP A 86 11.51 1.58 -0.27
N LEU A 87 10.53 0.80 -0.68
CA LEU A 87 9.36 0.42 0.11
C LEU A 87 9.09 -1.07 -0.10
N LYS A 88 8.90 -1.79 0.99
CA LYS A 88 8.45 -3.19 0.97
C LYS A 88 7.03 -3.25 1.53
N VAL A 89 6.10 -3.91 0.82
CA VAL A 89 4.71 -4.06 1.27
C VAL A 89 4.43 -5.54 1.49
N ALA A 90 4.12 -5.89 2.73
CA ALA A 90 3.74 -7.22 3.17
C ALA A 90 2.22 -7.27 3.38
N LEU A 91 1.55 -8.25 2.79
CA LEU A 91 0.10 -8.37 2.77
C LEU A 91 -0.39 -9.47 3.72
N ASN A 92 -1.50 -9.19 4.41
CA ASN A 92 -2.24 -10.15 5.21
C ASN A 92 -3.72 -10.12 4.79
N GLY A 93 -4.14 -11.10 3.98
CA GLY A 93 -5.51 -11.23 3.50
C GLY A 93 -6.46 -11.73 4.58
N ILE A 94 -7.69 -11.24 4.56
CA ILE A 94 -8.80 -11.64 5.45
C ILE A 94 -9.91 -12.33 4.65
N GLN A 95 -10.45 -11.66 3.62
CA GLN A 95 -11.40 -12.24 2.66
C GLN A 95 -10.67 -12.91 1.50
N SER A 96 -9.54 -12.35 1.11
CA SER A 96 -8.58 -12.96 0.19
C SER A 96 -7.79 -14.06 0.91
N ASN A 97 -6.94 -14.78 0.16
CA ASN A 97 -6.00 -15.71 0.79
C ASN A 97 -5.02 -14.95 1.71
N SER A 98 -4.59 -15.59 2.79
CA SER A 98 -3.76 -14.97 3.84
C SER A 98 -2.46 -14.33 3.33
N ASN A 99 -1.90 -14.83 2.24
CA ASN A 99 -0.66 -14.33 1.66
C ASN A 99 -0.87 -13.21 0.63
N GLY A 100 -2.12 -12.80 0.38
CA GLY A 100 -2.44 -11.78 -0.62
C GLY A 100 -2.11 -12.15 -2.07
N ILE A 101 -1.92 -13.44 -2.38
CA ILE A 101 -1.62 -13.89 -3.76
C ILE A 101 -2.75 -13.49 -4.69
N GLY A 102 -2.41 -12.83 -5.81
CA GLY A 102 -3.34 -12.23 -6.76
C GLY A 102 -3.67 -10.76 -6.48
N ALA A 103 -3.20 -10.21 -5.36
CA ALA A 103 -3.33 -8.78 -5.11
C ALA A 103 -2.36 -7.97 -6.00
N ARG A 104 -2.78 -6.78 -6.36
CA ARG A 104 -1.97 -5.78 -7.03
C ARG A 104 -1.63 -4.64 -6.09
N VAL A 105 -0.35 -4.35 -5.94
CA VAL A 105 0.16 -3.22 -5.17
C VAL A 105 0.66 -2.15 -6.14
N GLU A 106 0.15 -0.95 -6.00
CA GLU A 106 0.53 0.23 -6.78
C GLU A 106 1.13 1.27 -5.83
N ILE A 107 2.29 1.85 -6.19
CA ILE A 107 2.84 3.00 -5.48
C ILE A 107 2.94 4.21 -6.39
N TYR A 108 2.76 5.38 -5.83
CA TYR A 108 2.76 6.65 -6.53
C TYR A 108 3.74 7.63 -5.90
N GLY A 109 4.40 8.41 -6.74
CA GLY A 109 5.34 9.45 -6.34
C GLY A 109 5.67 10.37 -7.51
N ALA A 110 6.70 11.19 -7.38
CA ALA A 110 7.13 12.10 -8.44
C ALA A 110 7.56 11.38 -9.73
N TRP A 111 7.90 10.10 -9.63
CA TRP A 111 8.22 9.20 -10.76
C TRP A 111 6.98 8.67 -11.52
N GLY A 112 5.77 9.00 -11.06
CA GLY A 112 4.52 8.45 -11.57
C GLY A 112 4.05 7.23 -10.78
N LYS A 113 3.78 6.10 -11.45
CA LYS A 113 3.26 4.88 -10.84
C LYS A 113 4.18 3.69 -11.08
N GLN A 114 4.40 2.88 -10.04
CA GLN A 114 4.95 1.54 -10.14
C GLN A 114 3.91 0.50 -9.69
N ILE A 115 4.00 -0.73 -10.21
CA ILE A 115 3.06 -1.83 -9.93
C ILE A 115 3.86 -3.09 -9.60
N ARG A 116 3.37 -3.86 -8.59
CA ARG A 116 3.78 -5.24 -8.33
C ARG A 116 2.54 -6.09 -8.11
N ASP A 117 2.49 -7.23 -8.78
CA ASP A 117 1.47 -8.25 -8.53
C ASP A 117 2.05 -9.32 -7.61
N ILE A 118 1.32 -9.71 -6.57
CA ILE A 118 1.72 -10.78 -5.66
C ILE A 118 1.45 -12.11 -6.34
N ARG A 119 2.52 -12.86 -6.61
CA ARG A 119 2.47 -14.12 -7.37
C ARG A 119 2.97 -15.28 -6.54
N SER A 120 2.41 -16.48 -6.77
CA SER A 120 2.81 -17.72 -6.08
C SER A 120 3.98 -18.44 -6.73
N GLY A 121 4.67 -17.82 -7.66
CA GLY A 121 5.83 -18.42 -8.34
C GLY A 121 6.45 -17.51 -9.39
N GLU A 122 7.70 -17.80 -9.69
CA GLU A 122 8.49 -17.17 -10.74
C GLU A 122 8.86 -18.24 -11.77
N GLY A 123 8.24 -18.17 -12.96
CA GLY A 123 8.43 -19.20 -13.98
C GLY A 123 7.98 -20.58 -13.47
N PHE A 124 8.81 -21.61 -13.67
CA PHE A 124 8.46 -22.98 -13.28
C PHE A 124 9.32 -23.56 -12.15
N ARG A 125 10.32 -22.84 -11.65
CA ARG A 125 11.30 -23.38 -10.68
C ARG A 125 11.24 -22.76 -9.32
N TYR A 126 10.91 -21.47 -9.21
CA TYR A 126 11.16 -20.71 -8.00
C TYR A 126 9.91 -20.02 -7.49
N MET A 127 9.90 -19.81 -6.20
CA MET A 127 8.97 -18.90 -5.53
C MET A 127 9.81 -17.88 -4.79
N SER A 128 9.74 -16.63 -5.23
CA SER A 128 10.39 -15.49 -4.58
C SER A 128 9.55 -14.99 -3.39
N SER A 129 10.04 -13.96 -2.70
CA SER A 129 9.31 -13.32 -1.63
C SER A 129 7.91 -12.88 -2.09
N LEU A 130 6.91 -13.07 -1.22
CA LEU A 130 5.53 -12.58 -1.45
C LEU A 130 5.38 -11.09 -1.13
N ASN A 131 6.43 -10.44 -0.65
CA ASN A 131 6.40 -9.00 -0.41
C ASN A 131 6.53 -8.24 -1.73
N ALA A 132 5.67 -7.25 -1.96
CA ALA A 132 5.86 -6.31 -3.05
C ALA A 132 7.03 -5.38 -2.71
N HIS A 133 8.11 -5.46 -3.49
CA HIS A 133 9.30 -4.64 -3.31
C HIS A 133 9.38 -3.56 -4.40
N PHE A 134 9.69 -2.34 -3.98
CA PHE A 134 9.78 -1.15 -4.82
C PHE A 134 11.03 -0.36 -4.49
N GLY A 135 11.95 -0.23 -5.45
CA GLY A 135 12.95 0.83 -5.41
C GLY A 135 12.33 2.15 -5.82
N ILE A 136 12.79 3.23 -5.23
CA ILE A 136 12.32 4.59 -5.53
C ILE A 136 13.46 5.57 -5.78
N GLY A 137 14.68 5.05 -6.00
CA GLY A 137 15.87 5.86 -6.24
C GLY A 137 16.12 6.86 -5.12
N GLN A 138 16.39 8.09 -5.46
CA GLN A 138 16.64 9.17 -4.49
C GLN A 138 15.38 9.91 -4.05
N ALA A 139 14.19 9.45 -4.43
CA ALA A 139 12.95 10.10 -4.04
C ALA A 139 12.76 10.11 -2.52
N THR A 140 12.25 11.21 -2.00
CA THR A 140 12.08 11.41 -0.56
C THR A 140 10.66 11.18 -0.09
N GLN A 141 9.70 11.05 -1.02
CA GLN A 141 8.27 10.96 -0.69
C GLN A 141 7.57 9.95 -1.61
N ILE A 142 6.76 9.11 -0.98
CA ILE A 142 5.74 8.29 -1.63
C ILE A 142 4.40 8.96 -1.34
N THR A 143 3.62 9.30 -2.35
CA THR A 143 2.36 10.01 -2.14
C THR A 143 1.23 9.08 -1.78
N GLN A 144 1.25 7.83 -2.32
CA GLN A 144 0.17 6.89 -2.10
C GLN A 144 0.62 5.44 -2.36
N VAL A 145 0.05 4.52 -1.61
CA VAL A 145 0.06 3.07 -1.89
C VAL A 145 -1.39 2.61 -2.03
N ILE A 146 -1.71 1.90 -3.11
CA ILE A 146 -3.03 1.30 -3.32
C ILE A 146 -2.85 -0.21 -3.42
N ILE A 147 -3.62 -0.96 -2.65
CA ILE A 147 -3.69 -2.41 -2.71
C ILE A 147 -5.05 -2.81 -3.24
N ARG A 148 -5.06 -3.53 -4.35
CA ARG A 148 -6.28 -4.12 -4.94
C ARG A 148 -6.27 -5.61 -4.66
N TRP A 149 -7.12 -6.01 -3.73
CA TRP A 149 -7.21 -7.40 -3.29
C TRP A 149 -8.04 -8.26 -4.23
N PRO A 150 -7.80 -9.59 -4.29
CA PRO A 150 -8.63 -10.52 -5.06
C PRO A 150 -10.11 -10.52 -4.68
N SER A 151 -10.44 -10.20 -3.43
CA SER A 151 -11.81 -10.04 -2.93
C SER A 151 -12.57 -8.86 -3.55
N GLY A 152 -11.86 -7.94 -4.23
CA GLY A 152 -12.39 -6.66 -4.72
C GLY A 152 -12.24 -5.50 -3.73
N ILE A 153 -11.80 -5.76 -2.50
CA ILE A 153 -11.46 -4.70 -1.53
C ILE A 153 -10.28 -3.89 -2.09
N VAL A 154 -10.27 -2.60 -1.79
CA VAL A 154 -9.18 -1.69 -2.14
C VAL A 154 -8.75 -0.93 -0.88
N ASP A 155 -7.52 -1.14 -0.45
CA ASP A 155 -6.89 -0.37 0.61
C ASP A 155 -6.03 0.74 0.04
N THR A 156 -6.01 1.90 0.72
CA THR A 156 -5.24 3.06 0.31
C THR A 156 -4.51 3.65 1.50
N ILE A 157 -3.20 3.77 1.38
CA ILE A 157 -2.33 4.39 2.39
C ILE A 157 -1.71 5.63 1.78
N THR A 158 -1.83 6.76 2.46
CA THR A 158 -1.31 8.05 2.01
C THR A 158 0.00 8.39 2.71
N ASN A 159 0.96 8.91 1.95
CA ASN A 159 2.24 9.42 2.43
C ASN A 159 3.04 8.46 3.34
N PRO A 160 3.18 7.16 3.00
CA PRO A 160 4.05 6.29 3.79
C PRO A 160 5.50 6.74 3.67
N SER A 161 6.26 6.58 4.75
CA SER A 161 7.69 6.89 4.72
C SER A 161 8.46 5.89 3.86
N PRO A 162 9.51 6.32 3.14
CA PRO A 162 10.47 5.40 2.52
C PRO A 162 11.25 4.56 3.54
N ASN A 163 11.98 3.57 3.04
CA ASN A 163 12.89 2.69 3.80
C ASN A 163 12.21 1.96 4.96
N GLN A 164 11.03 1.38 4.69
CA GLN A 164 10.31 0.58 5.67
C GLN A 164 9.57 -0.59 5.03
N THR A 165 9.21 -1.56 5.86
CA THR A 165 8.21 -2.57 5.53
C THR A 165 6.84 -2.11 6.00
N LEU A 166 5.92 -1.94 5.07
CA LEU A 166 4.53 -1.59 5.32
C LEU A 166 3.71 -2.89 5.41
N ASN A 167 3.23 -3.23 6.61
CA ASN A 167 2.36 -4.38 6.81
C ASN A 167 0.91 -3.95 6.64
N VAL A 168 0.21 -4.53 5.67
CA VAL A 168 -1.18 -4.17 5.36
C VAL A 168 -2.09 -5.38 5.52
N THR A 169 -3.08 -5.24 6.39
CA THR A 169 -4.17 -6.19 6.53
C THR A 169 -5.33 -5.78 5.65
N GLU A 170 -5.91 -6.73 4.91
CA GLU A 170 -7.03 -6.50 4.01
C GLU A 170 -8.20 -5.82 4.71
N GLY A 171 -8.68 -4.72 4.13
CA GLY A 171 -9.77 -3.93 4.68
C GLY A 171 -9.37 -3.02 5.85
N ALA A 172 -8.10 -2.96 6.24
CA ALA A 172 -7.66 -2.11 7.34
C ALA A 172 -7.88 -0.61 7.05
N THR A 173 -7.91 -0.22 5.77
CA THR A 173 -8.18 1.16 5.35
C THR A 173 -9.64 1.41 4.97
N LEU A 174 -10.50 0.38 5.05
CA LEU A 174 -11.96 0.54 4.93
C LEU A 174 -12.59 1.09 6.22
N GLY A 175 -11.86 1.09 7.32
CA GLY A 175 -12.21 1.92 8.46
C GLY A 175 -12.29 3.36 7.97
N VAL A 176 -13.39 4.05 8.33
CA VAL A 176 -13.55 5.50 8.11
C VAL A 176 -12.18 6.14 8.23
N SER A 177 -11.68 6.72 7.15
CA SER A 177 -10.40 7.41 7.21
C SER A 177 -10.47 8.37 8.38
N GLU A 178 -9.65 8.17 9.40
CA GLU A 178 -9.46 9.13 10.48
C GLU A 178 -8.77 10.42 9.97
N ASN A 179 -8.81 10.64 8.67
CA ASN A 179 -8.45 11.88 8.02
C ASN A 179 -9.55 12.89 8.27
N ASN A 180 -9.65 13.35 9.49
CA ASN A 180 -10.35 14.52 9.96
C ASN A 180 -11.06 14.31 11.30
N SER A 181 -10.58 13.43 12.17
CA SER A 181 -11.07 13.31 13.55
C SER A 181 -10.96 14.63 14.36
N ASN A 182 -10.38 15.67 13.76
CA ASN A 182 -10.22 16.98 14.39
C ASN A 182 -11.15 18.07 13.84
N GLN A 183 -12.00 17.80 12.85
CA GLN A 183 -12.88 18.84 12.28
C GLN A 183 -14.10 19.18 13.15
N PHE A 184 -14.54 18.22 13.96
CA PHE A 184 -15.57 18.45 14.96
C PHE A 184 -15.41 17.54 16.18
N ALA A 185 -15.95 17.92 17.30
CA ALA A 185 -16.01 17.14 18.53
C ALA A 185 -17.46 16.92 18.96
N LEU A 186 -17.73 15.80 19.63
CA LEU A 186 -19.04 15.42 20.14
C LEU A 186 -19.01 15.39 21.66
N TYR A 187 -19.94 16.09 22.32
CA TYR A 187 -20.05 16.07 23.75
C TYR A 187 -21.51 16.31 24.24
N PRO A 188 -21.94 15.64 25.32
CA PRO A 188 -21.24 14.57 26.01
C PRO A 188 -21.13 13.32 25.14
N ASN A 189 -20.10 12.53 25.36
CA ASN A 189 -19.96 11.20 24.79
C ASN A 189 -19.36 10.28 25.87
N PRO A 190 -20.12 9.36 26.48
CA PRO A 190 -21.49 8.92 26.13
C PRO A 190 -22.58 10.00 26.31
N ALA A 191 -23.65 9.86 25.52
CA ALA A 191 -24.77 10.78 25.44
C ALA A 191 -26.08 10.13 25.90
N ASN A 192 -26.97 10.94 26.52
CA ASN A 192 -28.34 10.55 26.80
C ASN A 192 -29.28 11.07 25.70
N ASP A 193 -29.80 12.26 25.82
CA ASP A 193 -30.82 12.77 24.89
C ASP A 193 -30.26 13.59 23.73
N PHE A 194 -29.14 14.28 23.98
CA PHE A 194 -28.55 15.21 23.03
C PHE A 194 -27.04 15.13 23.01
N ILE A 195 -26.47 15.44 21.82
CA ILE A 195 -25.04 15.62 21.59
C ILE A 195 -24.84 17.01 21.00
N ASN A 196 -23.89 17.76 21.53
CA ASN A 196 -23.43 18.99 20.92
C ASN A 196 -22.28 18.68 19.96
N ILE A 197 -22.30 19.34 18.82
CA ILE A 197 -21.29 19.23 17.77
C ILE A 197 -20.45 20.49 17.82
N GLN A 198 -19.23 20.39 18.27
CA GLN A 198 -18.28 21.49 18.25
C GLN A 198 -17.49 21.44 16.96
N LEU A 199 -17.77 22.36 16.04
CA LEU A 199 -17.02 22.52 14.80
C LEU A 199 -15.68 23.19 15.10
N LYS A 200 -14.59 22.72 14.48
CA LYS A 200 -13.26 23.32 14.63
C LYS A 200 -12.88 24.12 13.38
N ASP A 201 -12.90 23.49 12.21
CA ASP A 201 -12.52 24.12 10.95
C ASP A 201 -13.63 24.05 9.88
N MET A 202 -14.73 23.33 10.14
CA MET A 202 -15.89 23.23 9.27
C MET A 202 -16.81 24.44 9.51
N GLN A 203 -17.16 25.15 8.43
CA GLN A 203 -17.96 26.40 8.56
C GLN A 203 -19.46 26.13 8.65
N GLU A 204 -19.96 25.11 7.95
CA GLU A 204 -21.39 24.81 7.89
C GLU A 204 -21.64 23.31 7.66
N ILE A 205 -22.68 22.78 8.30
CA ILE A 205 -23.15 21.41 8.11
C ILE A 205 -24.27 21.41 7.07
N ALA A 206 -24.04 20.82 5.90
CA ALA A 206 -25.03 20.68 4.85
C ALA A 206 -25.91 19.44 5.03
N ASP A 207 -25.36 18.33 5.53
CA ASP A 207 -26.12 17.08 5.75
C ASP A 207 -25.52 16.30 6.93
N ALA A 208 -26.38 15.51 7.60
CA ALA A 208 -25.99 14.67 8.72
C ALA A 208 -26.74 13.32 8.69
N LYS A 209 -26.02 12.23 8.92
CA LYS A 209 -26.57 10.88 8.98
C LYS A 209 -25.96 10.10 10.14
N VAL A 210 -26.80 9.30 10.82
CA VAL A 210 -26.36 8.41 11.89
C VAL A 210 -26.55 6.96 11.46
N TYR A 211 -25.53 6.16 11.67
CA TYR A 211 -25.51 4.74 11.35
C TYR A 211 -25.25 3.91 12.60
N ASP A 212 -25.87 2.73 12.67
CA ASP A 212 -25.55 1.72 13.69
C ASP A 212 -24.25 0.96 13.32
N ILE A 213 -23.80 0.08 14.20
CA ILE A 213 -22.58 -0.74 14.02
C ILE A 213 -22.67 -1.72 12.83
N ASN A 214 -23.87 -1.97 12.30
CA ASN A 214 -24.08 -2.82 11.13
C ASN A 214 -24.11 -2.00 9.81
N GLY A 215 -23.83 -0.70 9.88
CA GLY A 215 -23.86 0.20 8.73
C GLY A 215 -25.27 0.59 8.27
N ARG A 216 -26.32 0.28 9.03
CA ARG A 216 -27.69 0.68 8.73
C ARG A 216 -27.89 2.11 9.18
N MET A 217 -28.41 2.96 8.29
CA MET A 217 -28.82 4.33 8.62
C MET A 217 -30.03 4.31 9.55
N VAL A 218 -29.89 4.88 10.75
CA VAL A 218 -30.91 4.85 11.81
C VAL A 218 -31.51 6.22 12.09
N LEU A 219 -30.83 7.31 11.70
CA LEU A 219 -31.33 8.67 11.88
C LEU A 219 -30.76 9.60 10.81
N THR A 220 -31.62 10.49 10.29
CA THR A 220 -31.21 11.63 9.44
C THR A 220 -31.65 12.90 10.17
N PRO A 221 -30.78 13.41 11.08
CA PRO A 221 -31.15 14.53 11.91
C PRO A 221 -31.14 15.83 11.12
N LYS A 222 -32.09 16.71 11.42
CA LYS A 222 -31.93 18.13 11.11
C LYS A 222 -31.05 18.73 12.20
N ILE A 223 -29.88 19.18 11.86
CA ILE A 223 -28.98 19.84 12.80
C ILE A 223 -29.35 21.33 12.83
N SER A 224 -29.92 21.77 13.95
CA SER A 224 -30.10 23.16 14.26
C SER A 224 -29.18 23.53 15.44
N ASP A 225 -28.47 24.65 15.32
CA ASP A 225 -27.59 25.17 16.39
C ASP A 225 -26.53 24.18 16.88
N THR A 226 -25.97 23.37 15.96
CA THR A 226 -24.93 22.37 16.29
C THR A 226 -25.33 21.33 17.34
N LYS A 227 -26.64 21.07 17.51
CA LYS A 227 -27.18 20.13 18.49
C LYS A 227 -27.90 18.98 17.79
N LEU A 228 -27.52 17.74 18.13
CA LEU A 228 -28.07 16.50 17.62
C LEU A 228 -28.97 15.86 18.69
N ASN A 229 -30.25 15.66 18.36
CA ASN A 229 -31.16 14.88 19.20
C ASN A 229 -30.97 13.38 18.92
N VAL A 230 -30.62 12.61 19.97
CA VAL A 230 -30.41 11.15 19.91
C VAL A 230 -31.37 10.38 20.80
N GLN A 231 -32.39 11.01 21.31
CA GLN A 231 -33.37 10.43 22.25
C GLN A 231 -34.11 9.20 21.67
N SER A 232 -34.32 9.18 20.35
CA SER A 232 -34.99 8.07 19.68
C SER A 232 -34.10 6.84 19.47
N LEU A 233 -32.79 6.95 19.71
CA LEU A 233 -31.85 5.86 19.55
C LEU A 233 -31.85 4.97 20.82
N THR A 234 -31.72 3.68 20.63
CA THR A 234 -31.48 2.74 21.74
C THR A 234 -30.04 2.84 22.23
N ALA A 235 -29.78 2.39 23.47
CA ALA A 235 -28.41 2.35 23.99
C ALA A 235 -27.51 1.54 23.06
N GLY A 236 -26.35 2.09 22.72
CA GLY A 236 -25.44 1.46 21.77
C GLY A 236 -24.37 2.40 21.19
N THR A 237 -23.58 1.87 20.30
CA THR A 237 -22.54 2.62 19.57
C THR A 237 -23.04 3.00 18.18
N TYR A 238 -22.80 4.24 17.80
CA TYR A 238 -23.25 4.83 16.54
C TYR A 238 -22.13 5.61 15.86
N LEU A 239 -22.25 5.78 14.56
CA LEU A 239 -21.38 6.62 13.74
C LEU A 239 -22.17 7.80 13.21
N LEU A 240 -21.77 9.02 13.55
CA LEU A 240 -22.27 10.24 12.93
C LEU A 240 -21.41 10.58 11.73
N ILE A 241 -22.03 10.81 10.58
CA ILE A 241 -21.41 11.36 9.39
C ILE A 241 -21.98 12.72 9.11
N LEU A 242 -21.13 13.73 9.04
CA LEU A 242 -21.46 15.10 8.65
C LEU A 242 -20.94 15.36 7.26
N GLN A 243 -21.65 16.16 6.46
CA GLN A 243 -21.21 16.65 5.17
C GLN A 243 -21.24 18.17 5.18
N ASP A 244 -20.13 18.79 4.70
CA ASP A 244 -20.09 20.26 4.54
C ASP A 244 -20.73 20.72 3.23
N ALA A 245 -20.83 22.02 3.03
CA ALA A 245 -21.40 22.64 1.83
C ALA A 245 -20.59 22.36 0.55
N THR A 246 -19.34 21.92 0.68
CA THR A 246 -18.46 21.57 -0.44
C THR A 246 -18.52 20.07 -0.81
N GLY A 247 -19.28 19.28 -0.01
CA GLY A 247 -19.46 17.84 -0.24
C GLY A 247 -18.48 16.94 0.51
N ASN A 248 -17.54 17.48 1.28
CA ASN A 248 -16.62 16.70 2.10
C ASN A 248 -17.38 16.01 3.25
N LYS A 249 -17.03 14.78 3.54
CA LYS A 249 -17.64 13.99 4.61
C LYS A 249 -16.69 13.79 5.77
N PHE A 250 -17.21 13.98 6.96
CA PHE A 250 -16.49 13.82 8.22
C PHE A 250 -17.27 12.86 9.11
N SER A 251 -16.60 12.03 9.87
CA SER A 251 -17.29 11.04 10.71
C SER A 251 -16.70 10.95 12.10
N GLN A 252 -17.56 10.69 13.09
CA GLN A 252 -17.15 10.43 14.45
C GLN A 252 -18.08 9.46 15.15
N LYS A 253 -17.49 8.59 15.96
CA LYS A 253 -18.21 7.61 16.77
C LYS A 253 -18.72 8.26 18.06
N PHE A 254 -19.94 7.89 18.48
CA PHE A 254 -20.49 8.22 19.79
C PHE A 254 -21.21 7.03 20.42
N ILE A 255 -21.41 7.10 21.73
CA ILE A 255 -22.10 6.10 22.53
C ILE A 255 -23.39 6.72 23.07
N LYS A 256 -24.52 6.07 22.82
CA LYS A 256 -25.83 6.38 23.43
C LYS A 256 -26.02 5.50 24.67
N GLN A 257 -26.36 6.11 25.77
CA GLN A 257 -26.80 5.45 27.02
C GLN A 257 -28.30 5.39 27.14
#